data_7ecd37a1b96e7c652975de04e10c1e7b
#
_entry.id   7ecd37a1b96e7c652975de04e10c1e7b
#
_cell.length_a   1.000
_cell.length_b   1.000
_cell.length_c   1.000
_cell.angle_alpha   90.00
_cell.angle_beta   90.00
_cell.angle_gamma   90.00
#
_symmetry.space_group_name_H-M   'P 1'
#
loop_
_entity.id
_entity.type
_entity.pdbx_description
1 polymer ?
#
loop_
_entity_poly.entity_id
_entity_poly.type
_entity_poly.pdbx_seq_one_letter_code
_entity_poly.pdbx_strand_id
1 'polypeptide(L)'
;MQISISARHGHVSSATQDKITDKVERLRKFNDRVTGIEVTVDLEHRESVEVEVRVSAEHTPEFVASETAADLFGALDGALHKLEQQLRKHKERIQTGHRQPGRKQIEVPLEPEAEKE
;
A
#
# COMPACT_ATOMS: atom_id res chain seq x y z
N MET A 1 -5.30 -15.10 3.69
CA MET A 1 -4.60 -14.02 2.98
C MET A 1 -3.34 -14.55 2.34
N GLN A 2 -3.06 -14.11 1.15
CA GLN A 2 -1.90 -14.58 0.42
C GLN A 2 -0.92 -13.43 0.18
N ILE A 3 0.35 -13.66 0.45
CA ILE A 3 1.39 -12.66 0.22
C ILE A 3 2.38 -13.26 -0.77
N SER A 4 2.66 -12.53 -1.85
CA SER A 4 3.66 -12.95 -2.80
C SER A 4 4.66 -11.83 -3.03
N ILE A 5 5.91 -12.19 -3.23
CA ILE A 5 7.00 -11.26 -3.41
C ILE A 5 7.76 -11.67 -4.65
N SER A 6 7.98 -10.74 -5.55
CA SER A 6 8.79 -11.01 -6.74
C SER A 6 9.80 -9.91 -6.92
N ALA A 7 10.90 -10.25 -7.58
CA ALA A 7 11.97 -9.31 -7.84
C ALA A 7 12.24 -9.26 -9.32
N ARG A 8 12.55 -8.07 -9.83
CA ARG A 8 12.91 -7.87 -11.22
C ARG A 8 14.34 -7.39 -11.25
N HIS A 9 15.09 -7.87 -12.20
CA HIS A 9 16.48 -7.46 -12.42
C HIS A 9 17.40 -7.78 -11.25
N GLY A 10 17.06 -8.83 -10.51
CA GLY A 10 17.90 -9.24 -9.39
C GLY A 10 17.15 -10.21 -8.50
N HIS A 11 17.70 -10.43 -7.31
CA HIS A 11 17.15 -11.37 -6.35
C HIS A 11 16.97 -10.74 -5.00
N VAL A 12 15.98 -11.24 -4.27
CA VAL A 12 15.77 -10.85 -2.88
C VAL A 12 15.98 -12.10 -2.04
N SER A 13 16.87 -12.03 -1.05
CA SER A 13 17.19 -13.20 -0.22
C SER A 13 15.97 -13.61 0.61
N SER A 14 15.96 -14.85 1.07
CA SER A 14 14.84 -15.33 1.86
C SER A 14 14.70 -14.56 3.18
N ALA A 15 15.83 -14.15 3.77
CA ALA A 15 15.76 -13.33 4.98
C ALA A 15 15.09 -11.98 4.71
N THR A 16 15.40 -11.37 3.56
CA THR A 16 14.77 -10.13 3.18
C THR A 16 13.29 -10.34 2.87
N GLN A 17 12.95 -11.44 2.20
CA GLN A 17 11.55 -11.75 1.94
C GLN A 17 10.75 -11.89 3.22
N ASP A 18 11.34 -12.51 4.24
CA ASP A 18 10.67 -12.66 5.53
C ASP A 18 10.39 -11.30 6.17
N LYS A 19 11.35 -10.39 6.08
CA LYS A 19 11.15 -9.05 6.62
C LYS A 19 10.08 -8.29 5.86
N ILE A 20 10.05 -8.44 4.54
CA ILE A 20 9.01 -7.81 3.74
C ILE A 20 7.65 -8.35 4.15
N THR A 21 7.54 -9.66 4.31
CA THR A 21 6.29 -10.28 4.71
C THR A 21 5.81 -9.72 6.05
N ASP A 22 6.72 -9.63 7.02
CA ASP A 22 6.35 -9.09 8.33
C ASP A 22 5.83 -7.67 8.23
N LYS A 23 6.46 -6.87 7.40
CA LYS A 23 6.05 -5.47 7.28
C LYS A 23 4.70 -5.33 6.58
N VAL A 24 4.49 -6.07 5.50
CA VAL A 24 3.23 -5.92 4.75
C VAL A 24 2.04 -6.53 5.48
N GLU A 25 2.28 -7.49 6.35
CA GLU A 25 1.20 -8.06 7.13
C GLU A 25 0.51 -7.02 8.01
N ARG A 26 1.19 -5.94 8.32
CA ARG A 26 0.58 -4.87 9.11
C ARG A 26 -0.59 -4.22 8.42
N LEU A 27 -0.67 -4.33 7.10
CA LEU A 27 -1.79 -3.74 6.38
C LEU A 27 -3.12 -4.39 6.74
N ARG A 28 -3.09 -5.61 7.24
CA ARG A 28 -4.32 -6.28 7.65
C ARG A 28 -5.02 -5.55 8.78
N LYS A 29 -4.27 -4.80 9.57
CA LYS A 29 -4.86 -4.05 10.67
C LYS A 29 -5.79 -2.95 10.19
N PHE A 30 -5.58 -2.47 8.98
CA PHE A 30 -6.39 -1.38 8.43
C PHE A 30 -7.61 -1.90 7.70
N ASN A 31 -7.60 -3.17 7.29
CA ASN A 31 -8.74 -3.72 6.57
C ASN A 31 -8.70 -5.25 6.69
N ASP A 32 -9.62 -5.80 7.45
CA ASP A 32 -9.65 -7.25 7.67
C ASP A 32 -10.20 -8.01 6.47
N ARG A 33 -10.61 -7.32 5.42
CA ARG A 33 -11.07 -7.97 4.20
C ARG A 33 -9.98 -8.12 3.15
N VAL A 34 -8.75 -7.81 3.50
CA VAL A 34 -7.62 -7.98 2.60
C VAL A 34 -7.46 -9.46 2.28
N THR A 35 -7.44 -9.79 0.99
CA THR A 35 -7.32 -11.17 0.53
C THR A 35 -5.93 -11.48 -0.01
N GLY A 36 -5.18 -10.48 -0.42
CA GLY A 36 -3.85 -10.72 -0.95
C GLY A 36 -3.01 -9.47 -1.00
N ILE A 37 -1.71 -9.64 -0.91
CA ILE A 37 -0.74 -8.56 -1.05
C ILE A 37 0.36 -9.05 -1.97
N GLU A 38 0.65 -8.27 -3.00
CA GLU A 38 1.70 -8.59 -3.94
C GLU A 38 2.76 -7.51 -3.90
N VAL A 39 4.01 -7.89 -3.66
CA VAL A 39 5.13 -6.95 -3.61
C VAL A 39 6.05 -7.22 -4.78
N THR A 40 6.36 -6.19 -5.54
CA THR A 40 7.31 -6.29 -6.65
C THR A 40 8.48 -5.34 -6.37
N VAL A 41 9.68 -5.88 -6.37
CA VAL A 41 10.91 -5.12 -6.13
C VAL A 41 11.68 -5.05 -7.43
N ASP A 42 11.97 -3.84 -7.89
CA ASP A 42 12.75 -3.65 -9.11
C ASP A 42 14.15 -3.20 -8.75
N LEU A 43 15.12 -4.03 -9.07
CA LEU A 43 16.53 -3.81 -8.74
C LEU A 43 17.36 -3.37 -9.93
N GLU A 44 16.71 -2.87 -10.95
CA GLU A 44 17.42 -2.45 -12.17
C GLU A 44 18.45 -1.36 -11.90
N HIS A 45 18.15 -0.43 -11.02
CA HIS A 45 19.05 0.67 -10.70
C HIS A 45 19.61 0.47 -9.30
N ARG A 46 20.93 0.42 -9.19
CA ARG A 46 21.54 0.15 -7.89
C ARG A 46 21.34 1.25 -6.88
N GLU A 47 21.31 2.49 -7.33
CA GLU A 47 21.15 3.61 -6.42
C GLU A 47 19.72 3.91 -6.10
N SER A 48 18.79 3.22 -6.73
CA SER A 48 17.40 3.60 -6.64
C SER A 48 16.55 2.36 -6.80
N VAL A 49 16.07 1.84 -5.69
CA VAL A 49 15.25 0.63 -5.67
C VAL A 49 13.80 1.04 -5.69
N GLU A 50 13.03 0.46 -6.61
CA GLU A 50 11.61 0.73 -6.70
C GLU A 50 10.82 -0.44 -6.13
N VAL A 51 9.85 -0.14 -5.27
CA VAL A 51 8.98 -1.16 -4.69
C VAL A 51 7.54 -0.79 -4.98
N GLU A 52 6.80 -1.72 -5.55
CA GLU A 52 5.37 -1.56 -5.78
C GLU A 52 4.64 -2.58 -4.93
N VAL A 53 3.59 -2.14 -4.24
CA VAL A 53 2.78 -3.03 -3.40
C VAL A 53 1.33 -2.93 -3.86
N ARG A 54 0.72 -4.09 -4.15
CA ARG A 54 -0.67 -4.17 -4.54
C ARG A 54 -1.44 -4.89 -3.46
N VAL A 55 -2.56 -4.35 -3.06
CA VAL A 55 -3.40 -4.95 -2.04
C VAL A 55 -4.76 -5.23 -2.63
N SER A 56 -5.19 -6.49 -2.53
CA SER A 56 -6.51 -6.91 -2.97
C SER A 56 -7.38 -7.11 -1.75
N ALA A 57 -8.62 -6.67 -1.82
CA ALA A 57 -9.56 -6.82 -0.71
C ALA A 57 -10.95 -7.11 -1.28
N GLU A 58 -11.80 -7.73 -0.45
CA GLU A 58 -13.13 -8.10 -0.89
C GLU A 58 -13.97 -6.87 -1.18
N HIS A 59 -14.69 -6.91 -2.29
CA HIS A 59 -15.68 -5.89 -2.63
C HIS A 59 -15.12 -4.48 -2.76
N THR A 60 -13.83 -4.36 -3.03
CA THR A 60 -13.22 -3.05 -3.23
C THR A 60 -12.28 -3.11 -4.40
N PRO A 61 -11.97 -1.96 -5.01
CA PRO A 61 -10.92 -1.92 -6.01
C PRO A 61 -9.57 -2.23 -5.39
N GLU A 62 -8.64 -2.62 -6.23
CA GLU A 62 -7.30 -2.89 -5.81
C GLU A 62 -6.61 -1.60 -5.37
N PHE A 63 -5.82 -1.67 -4.31
CA PHE A 63 -5.02 -0.53 -3.88
C PHE A 63 -3.58 -0.76 -4.31
N VAL A 64 -2.96 0.25 -4.89
CA VAL A 64 -1.60 0.14 -5.40
C VAL A 64 -0.81 1.35 -4.96
N ALA A 65 0.42 1.14 -4.52
CA ALA A 65 1.33 2.23 -4.24
C ALA A 65 2.74 1.80 -4.60
N SER A 66 3.54 2.75 -5.03
CA SER A 66 4.94 2.49 -5.33
C SER A 66 5.79 3.61 -4.79
N GLU A 67 7.05 3.31 -4.57
CA GLU A 67 7.99 4.27 -4.04
C GLU A 67 9.39 3.88 -4.45
N THR A 68 10.25 4.87 -4.59
CA THR A 68 11.65 4.66 -4.94
C THR A 68 12.51 5.25 -3.84
N ALA A 69 13.55 4.55 -3.44
CA ALA A 69 14.46 5.03 -2.41
C ALA A 69 15.85 4.44 -2.64
N ALA A 70 16.80 4.89 -1.86
CA ALA A 70 18.16 4.39 -2.00
C ALA A 70 18.29 2.93 -1.61
N ASP A 71 17.39 2.42 -0.75
CA ASP A 71 17.41 1.01 -0.40
C ASP A 71 16.00 0.44 -0.42
N LEU A 72 15.93 -0.88 -0.36
CA LEU A 72 14.67 -1.60 -0.50
C LEU A 72 13.69 -1.26 0.63
N PHE A 73 14.16 -1.26 1.86
CA PHE A 73 13.25 -1.05 2.98
C PHE A 73 12.75 0.39 3.07
N GLY A 74 13.57 1.35 2.65
CA GLY A 74 13.10 2.73 2.54
C GLY A 74 11.98 2.86 1.53
N ALA A 75 12.14 2.23 0.36
CA ALA A 75 11.11 2.25 -0.66
C ALA A 75 9.86 1.51 -0.18
N LEU A 76 10.05 0.35 0.46
CA LEU A 76 8.93 -0.42 0.96
C LEU A 76 8.15 0.35 2.01
N ASP A 77 8.83 0.97 2.96
CA ASP A 77 8.16 1.73 4.00
C ASP A 77 7.36 2.88 3.42
N GLY A 78 7.91 3.55 2.40
CA GLY A 78 7.19 4.64 1.74
C GLY A 78 5.94 4.13 1.03
N ALA A 79 6.04 3.01 0.32
CA ALA A 79 4.88 2.45 -0.35
C ALA A 79 3.82 2.01 0.66
N LEU A 80 4.24 1.40 1.77
CA LEU A 80 3.30 0.96 2.79
C LEU A 80 2.60 2.14 3.45
N HIS A 81 3.31 3.23 3.67
CA HIS A 81 2.71 4.42 4.24
C HIS A 81 1.60 4.95 3.33
N LYS A 82 1.87 4.97 2.03
CA LYS A 82 0.85 5.40 1.07
C LYS A 82 -0.37 4.49 1.09
N LEU A 83 -0.15 3.19 1.20
CA LEU A 83 -1.26 2.24 1.24
C LEU A 83 -2.06 2.39 2.52
N GLU A 84 -1.39 2.61 3.65
CA GLU A 84 -2.11 2.83 4.90
C GLU A 84 -3.04 4.02 4.77
N GLN A 85 -2.58 5.08 4.15
CA GLN A 85 -3.42 6.25 3.95
C GLN A 85 -4.59 5.96 3.03
N GLN A 86 -4.36 5.21 1.96
CA GLN A 86 -5.44 4.83 1.05
C GLN A 86 -6.49 3.98 1.77
N LEU A 87 -6.06 3.03 2.56
CA LEU A 87 -6.97 2.16 3.26
C LEU A 87 -7.77 2.91 4.31
N ARG A 88 -7.13 3.83 5.02
CA ARG A 88 -7.84 4.65 5.99
C ARG A 88 -8.88 5.52 5.32
N LYS A 89 -8.52 6.16 4.21
CA LYS A 89 -9.46 7.01 3.51
C LYS A 89 -10.64 6.21 2.99
N HIS A 90 -10.39 5.02 2.51
CA HIS A 90 -11.46 4.17 2.01
C HIS A 90 -12.43 3.83 3.14
N LYS A 91 -11.90 3.47 4.29
CA LYS A 91 -12.75 3.13 5.44
C LYS A 91 -13.55 4.33 5.91
N GLU A 92 -12.93 5.49 5.99
CA GLU A 92 -13.63 6.70 6.40
C GLU A 92 -14.72 7.06 5.42
N ARG A 93 -14.46 6.91 4.14
CA ARG A 93 -15.44 7.23 3.12
C ARG A 93 -16.67 6.35 3.23
N ILE A 94 -16.47 5.06 3.48
CA ILE A 94 -17.57 4.14 3.65
C ILE A 94 -18.41 4.53 4.85
N GLN A 95 -17.77 4.82 5.98
CA GLN A 95 -18.47 5.18 7.18
C GLN A 95 -19.24 6.48 7.00
N THR A 96 -18.62 7.46 6.37
CA THR A 96 -19.27 8.74 6.13
C THR A 96 -20.47 8.57 5.20
N GLY A 97 -20.31 7.81 4.16
CA GLY A 97 -21.41 7.57 3.24
C GLY A 97 -22.59 6.89 3.89
N HIS A 98 -22.31 5.98 4.84
CA HIS A 98 -23.38 5.34 5.56
C HIS A 98 -24.15 6.30 6.43
N ARG A 99 -23.48 7.20 7.08
CA ARG A 99 -24.15 8.09 8.02
C ARG A 99 -24.67 9.36 7.42
N GLN A 100 -24.04 9.88 6.40
CA GLN A 100 -24.34 11.19 5.86
C GLN A 100 -24.45 11.17 4.37
N PRO A 101 -25.44 10.56 3.84
CA PRO A 101 -25.49 10.39 2.42
C PRO A 101 -25.47 11.70 1.64
N GLY A 102 -25.91 12.75 2.20
CA GLY A 102 -25.95 13.98 1.46
C GLY A 102 -24.79 14.90 1.60
N ARG A 103 -23.90 14.59 2.49
CA ARG A 103 -22.92 15.48 2.76
C ARG A 103 -21.74 15.44 2.05
N LYS A 104 -21.44 14.95 1.44
CA LYS A 104 -20.33 14.79 0.81
C LYS A 104 -19.61 15.85 0.38
N GLN A 105 -20.01 16.57 0.43
CA GLN A 105 -19.33 17.51 0.03
C GLN A 105 -18.20 17.83 0.68
N ILE A 106 -18.11 17.52 1.21
CA ILE A 106 -17.10 17.87 1.85
C ILE A 106 -15.92 17.52 1.51
N GLU A 107 -16.25 17.35 1.35
CA GLU A 107 -15.28 17.18 1.26
C GLU A 107 -14.33 17.03 0.91
N VAL A 108 -14.45 17.01 0.77
CA VAL A 108 -13.54 16.79 0.50
C VAL A 108 -12.61 16.98 0.42
N PRO A 109 -12.55 17.29 0.51
CA PRO A 109 -11.54 17.34 0.42
C PRO A 109 -10.65 17.49 0.34
N LEU A 110 -10.66 17.41 0.40
CA LEU A 110 -9.80 17.48 0.16
C LEU A 110 -8.84 17.40 0.01
N GLU A 111 -8.75 17.30 0.01
CA GLU A 111 -7.85 17.16 -0.25
C GLU A 111 -6.95 17.05 -0.34
N PRO A 112 -6.93 17.20 -0.30
CA PRO A 112 -5.92 16.98 -0.35
C PRO A 112 -5.15 16.94 -0.37
N GLU A 113 -5.20 16.99 -0.31
CA GLU A 113 -4.43 16.93 -0.46
C GLU A 113 -3.66 16.63 -0.49
N ALA A 114 -3.81 16.67 -0.42
CA ALA A 114 -3.04 16.36 -0.46
C ALA A 114 -2.30 16.14 -0.52
N GLU A 115 -2.38 16.11 -0.48
CA GLU A 115 -1.62 15.94 -0.67
C GLU A 115 -0.80 15.84 -0.75
N LYS A 116 -0.78 16.00 -0.68
CA LYS A 116 0.03 15.97 -0.74
C LYS A 116 0.81 15.73 -0.65
N GLU A 117 0.89 15.69 -0.61
CA GLU A 117 1.69 15.47 -0.58
C GLU A 117 2.06 15.55 -0.51
#